data_0d434efc390104412b99483ecd9dca96
#
_entry.id   0d434efc390104412b99483ecd9dca96
#
_cell.length_a   1.000
_cell.length_b   1.000
_cell.length_c   1.000
_cell.angle_alpha   90.00
_cell.angle_beta   90.00
_cell.angle_gamma   90.00
#
_symmetry.space_group_name_H-M   'P 1'
#
loop_
_entity.id
_entity.type
_entity.pdbx_description
1 polymer ?
#
loop_
_entity_poly.entity_id
_entity_poly.type
_entity_poly.pdbx_seq_one_letter_code
_entity_poly.pdbx_strand_id
1 'polypeptide(L)'
;MQTIISRLSCILLAGIFLGACATLSPYKDSPRVSLVSIQPQEIGMLEQRFALQLRILNPNDVAIPVEGLSYAIEINDREFAYGVSRQSVEIPAFGEALLDVEVASNLLNVMQQLQALYGETRNSMAYRLTGKIRLANSPASLPFDYSGELTYLPAAQSAPVAAE
;
A
#
# COMPACT_ATOMS: atom_id res chain seq x y z
N MET A 1 48.89 -34.13 -13.69
CA MET A 1 47.74 -34.38 -12.79
C MET A 1 47.59 -33.29 -11.71
N GLN A 2 48.69 -32.86 -11.07
CA GLN A 2 48.68 -31.79 -10.03
C GLN A 2 48.20 -30.42 -10.51
N THR A 3 48.51 -30.04 -11.74
CA THR A 3 48.08 -28.73 -12.32
C THR A 3 46.59 -28.63 -12.62
N ILE A 4 45.92 -29.75 -12.91
CA ILE A 4 44.47 -29.80 -13.16
C ILE A 4 43.71 -29.68 -11.85
N ILE A 5 44.19 -30.33 -10.79
CA ILE A 5 43.57 -30.27 -9.44
C ILE A 5 43.68 -28.87 -8.87
N SER A 6 44.83 -28.18 -9.06
CA SER A 6 45.00 -26.78 -8.61
C SER A 6 44.07 -25.80 -9.33
N ARG A 7 43.86 -25.98 -10.65
CA ARG A 7 42.94 -25.15 -11.44
C ARG A 7 41.46 -25.36 -11.07
N LEU A 8 41.08 -26.64 -10.82
CA LEU A 8 39.74 -26.97 -10.35
C LEU A 8 39.45 -26.38 -8.95
N SER A 9 40.44 -26.43 -8.05
CA SER A 9 40.33 -25.86 -6.71
C SER A 9 40.16 -24.33 -6.74
N CYS A 10 40.87 -23.61 -7.62
CA CYS A 10 40.71 -22.17 -7.81
C CYS A 10 39.33 -21.77 -8.35
N ILE A 11 38.78 -22.57 -9.29
CA ILE A 11 37.46 -22.30 -9.86
C ILE A 11 36.37 -22.57 -8.82
N LEU A 12 36.52 -23.60 -8.00
CA LEU A 12 35.58 -23.89 -6.91
C LEU A 12 35.59 -22.81 -5.82
N LEU A 13 36.77 -22.29 -5.47
CA LEU A 13 36.93 -21.21 -4.49
C LEU A 13 36.38 -19.89 -5.02
N ALA A 14 36.54 -19.58 -6.30
CA ALA A 14 35.97 -18.37 -6.94
C ALA A 14 34.43 -18.41 -6.99
N GLY A 15 33.83 -19.61 -7.13
CA GLY A 15 32.37 -19.80 -7.14
C GLY A 15 31.70 -19.50 -5.78
N ILE A 16 32.41 -19.66 -4.67
CA ILE A 16 31.87 -19.43 -3.31
C ILE A 16 31.78 -17.95 -2.98
N PHE A 17 32.60 -17.08 -3.59
CA PHE A 17 32.61 -15.65 -3.34
C PHE A 17 31.51 -14.87 -4.09
N LEU A 18 30.82 -15.45 -5.08
CA LEU A 18 29.76 -14.77 -5.82
C LEU A 18 28.37 -14.81 -5.13
N GLY A 19 28.21 -15.57 -4.06
CA GLY A 19 26.94 -15.74 -3.36
C GLY A 19 26.66 -14.78 -2.20
N ALA A 20 27.59 -13.87 -1.86
CA ALA A 20 27.55 -13.11 -0.61
C ALA A 20 26.90 -11.69 -0.70
N CYS A 21 26.28 -11.33 -1.81
CA CYS A 21 25.49 -10.09 -1.89
C CYS A 21 24.00 -10.31 -1.60
N ALA A 22 23.69 -10.97 -0.49
CA ALA A 22 22.38 -10.81 0.12
C ALA A 22 22.37 -9.40 0.74
N THR A 23 21.71 -8.44 0.08
CA THR A 23 21.47 -7.11 0.65
C THR A 23 20.64 -7.31 1.93
N LEU A 24 21.31 -7.27 3.07
CA LEU A 24 20.66 -7.26 4.38
C LEU A 24 19.82 -5.98 4.47
N SER A 25 18.53 -6.09 4.16
CA SER A 25 17.61 -4.99 4.42
C SER A 25 17.54 -4.76 5.93
N PRO A 26 17.67 -3.53 6.42
CA PRO A 26 17.46 -3.23 7.83
C PRO A 26 16.00 -3.42 8.25
N TYR A 27 15.10 -3.53 7.29
CA TYR A 27 13.67 -3.74 7.52
C TYR A 27 13.37 -5.25 7.54
N LYS A 28 13.01 -5.76 8.69
CA LYS A 28 12.70 -7.19 8.92
C LYS A 28 11.26 -7.50 8.53
N ASP A 29 10.36 -6.57 8.83
CA ASP A 29 8.93 -6.70 8.61
C ASP A 29 8.42 -5.65 7.63
N SER A 30 7.47 -6.04 6.80
CA SER A 30 6.78 -5.13 5.89
C SER A 30 5.93 -4.13 6.68
N PRO A 31 5.92 -2.84 6.29
CA PRO A 31 5.04 -1.85 6.90
C PRO A 31 3.58 -2.21 6.66
N ARG A 32 2.71 -1.91 7.63
CA ARG A 32 1.28 -2.11 7.50
C ARG A 32 0.63 -0.82 7.03
N VAL A 33 -0.02 -0.86 5.88
CA VAL A 33 -0.69 0.31 5.30
C VAL A 33 -2.20 0.07 5.31
N SER A 34 -2.93 0.86 6.07
CA SER A 34 -4.39 0.76 6.19
C SER A 34 -5.07 2.03 5.69
N LEU A 35 -6.30 1.88 5.19
CA LEU A 35 -7.14 2.98 4.75
C LEU A 35 -7.92 3.53 5.95
N VAL A 36 -7.77 4.84 6.21
CA VAL A 36 -8.48 5.55 7.28
C VAL A 36 -9.75 6.18 6.75
N SER A 37 -9.66 6.86 5.60
CA SER A 37 -10.81 7.50 4.96
C SER A 37 -10.67 7.54 3.44
N ILE A 38 -11.80 7.63 2.76
CA ILE A 38 -11.93 7.87 1.33
C ILE A 38 -12.97 8.95 1.11
N GLN A 39 -12.62 9.97 0.31
CA GLN A 39 -13.50 11.09 0.02
C GLN A 39 -13.47 11.40 -1.49
N PRO A 40 -14.63 11.56 -2.15
CA PRO A 40 -14.65 12.01 -3.52
C PRO A 40 -14.14 13.45 -3.61
N GLN A 41 -13.24 13.73 -4.53
CA GLN A 41 -12.74 15.08 -4.83
C GLN A 41 -13.31 15.63 -6.13
N GLU A 42 -13.21 14.85 -7.19
CA GLU A 42 -13.66 15.24 -8.52
C GLU A 42 -14.41 14.08 -9.16
N ILE A 43 -15.63 14.35 -9.61
CA ILE A 43 -16.47 13.37 -10.30
C ILE A 43 -16.65 13.86 -11.75
N GLY A 44 -15.78 13.39 -12.64
CA GLY A 44 -15.83 13.65 -14.07
C GLY A 44 -16.63 12.59 -14.82
N MET A 45 -16.84 12.80 -16.12
CA MET A 45 -17.56 11.82 -16.95
C MET A 45 -16.75 10.55 -17.25
N LEU A 46 -15.42 10.62 -17.25
CA LEU A 46 -14.53 9.50 -17.59
C LEU A 46 -13.65 9.07 -16.40
N GLU A 47 -13.23 10.02 -15.59
CA GLU A 47 -12.32 9.82 -14.48
C GLU A 47 -12.92 10.41 -13.21
N GLN A 48 -12.82 9.67 -12.11
CA GLN A 48 -13.18 10.10 -10.77
C GLN A 48 -11.91 10.14 -9.92
N ARG A 49 -11.76 11.20 -9.13
CA ARG A 49 -10.65 11.37 -8.20
C ARG A 49 -11.15 11.30 -6.76
N PHE A 50 -10.41 10.54 -5.97
CA PHE A 50 -10.69 10.39 -4.55
C PHE A 50 -9.45 10.77 -3.74
N ALA A 51 -9.66 11.51 -2.66
CA ALA A 51 -8.66 11.70 -1.63
C ALA A 51 -8.76 10.53 -0.64
N LEU A 52 -7.62 9.98 -0.33
CA LEU A 52 -7.48 8.91 0.64
C LEU A 52 -6.56 9.35 1.75
N GLN A 53 -6.90 9.00 2.98
CA GLN A 53 -5.97 9.07 4.09
C GLN A 53 -5.50 7.66 4.44
N LEU A 54 -4.21 7.44 4.30
CA LEU A 54 -3.55 6.18 4.62
C LEU A 54 -2.81 6.30 5.95
N ARG A 55 -2.93 5.27 6.79
CA ARG A 55 -2.11 5.09 7.98
C ARG A 55 -1.04 4.07 7.68
N ILE A 56 0.22 4.43 7.90
CA ILE A 56 1.37 3.55 7.69
C ILE A 56 2.00 3.29 9.06
N LEU A 57 1.95 2.05 9.52
CA LEU A 57 2.59 1.59 10.74
C LEU A 57 3.93 0.92 10.42
N ASN A 58 4.98 1.34 11.09
CA ASN A 58 6.32 0.78 10.99
C ASN A 58 6.55 -0.24 12.13
N PRO A 59 6.60 -1.56 11.85
CA PRO A 59 6.87 -2.57 12.87
C PRO A 59 8.37 -2.74 13.17
N ASN A 60 9.26 -2.00 12.47
CA ASN A 60 10.69 -2.16 12.60
C ASN A 60 11.29 -1.21 13.66
N ASP A 61 12.45 -1.59 14.18
CA ASP A 61 13.25 -0.82 15.13
C ASP A 61 14.07 0.31 14.50
N VAL A 62 13.91 0.53 13.19
CA VAL A 62 14.53 1.61 12.41
C VAL A 62 13.47 2.44 11.71
N ALA A 63 13.70 3.74 11.57
CA ALA A 63 12.79 4.62 10.85
C ALA A 63 12.73 4.29 9.35
N ILE A 64 11.57 4.49 8.73
CA ILE A 64 11.35 4.31 7.29
C ILE A 64 11.29 5.69 6.64
N PRO A 65 12.34 6.12 5.91
CA PRO A 65 12.33 7.37 5.15
C PRO A 65 11.60 7.15 3.81
N VAL A 66 10.32 7.49 3.76
CA VAL A 66 9.50 7.38 2.57
C VAL A 66 9.82 8.54 1.61
N GLU A 67 10.09 8.24 0.34
CA GLU A 67 10.19 9.21 -0.76
C GLU A 67 8.91 9.24 -1.59
N GLY A 68 8.20 8.14 -1.64
CA GLY A 68 6.98 8.01 -2.42
C GLY A 68 6.32 6.66 -2.24
N LEU A 69 5.12 6.55 -2.79
CA LEU A 69 4.25 5.40 -2.66
C LEU A 69 3.57 5.10 -3.99
N SER A 70 3.54 3.84 -4.40
CA SER A 70 2.64 3.35 -5.44
C SER A 70 1.66 2.37 -4.82
N TYR A 71 0.38 2.48 -5.17
CA TYR A 71 -0.67 1.70 -4.52
C TYR A 71 -1.83 1.41 -5.48
N ALA A 72 -2.50 0.32 -5.21
CA ALA A 72 -3.75 -0.08 -5.83
C ALA A 72 -4.75 -0.49 -4.75
N ILE A 73 -6.01 -0.19 -4.98
CA ILE A 73 -7.11 -0.50 -4.08
C ILE A 73 -8.08 -1.41 -4.82
N GLU A 74 -8.39 -2.51 -4.18
CA GLU A 74 -9.50 -3.38 -4.54
C GLU A 74 -10.62 -3.20 -3.52
N ILE A 75 -11.86 -3.22 -3.98
CA ILE A 75 -13.06 -3.22 -3.14
C ILE A 75 -13.90 -4.44 -3.53
N ASN A 76 -14.25 -5.27 -2.56
CA ASN A 76 -14.98 -6.52 -2.78
C ASN A 76 -14.33 -7.38 -3.89
N ASP A 77 -13.00 -7.57 -3.79
CA ASP A 77 -12.16 -8.34 -4.73
C ASP A 77 -12.16 -7.82 -6.18
N ARG A 78 -12.49 -6.55 -6.38
CA ARG A 78 -12.45 -5.88 -7.69
C ARG A 78 -11.57 -4.65 -7.65
N GLU A 79 -10.77 -4.45 -8.68
CA GLU A 79 -9.97 -3.24 -8.83
C GLU A 79 -10.89 -2.01 -8.82
N PHE A 80 -10.61 -1.10 -7.90
CA PHE A 80 -11.34 0.15 -7.77
C PHE A 80 -10.53 1.34 -8.30
N ALA A 81 -9.29 1.49 -7.83
CA ALA A 81 -8.45 2.62 -8.16
C ALA A 81 -6.97 2.31 -7.95
N TYR A 82 -6.12 3.12 -8.58
CA TYR A 82 -4.67 3.09 -8.37
C TYR A 82 -4.12 4.51 -8.29
N GLY A 83 -2.95 4.64 -7.68
CA GLY A 83 -2.30 5.94 -7.53
C GLY A 83 -0.81 5.85 -7.27
N VAL A 84 -0.19 7.02 -7.38
CA VAL A 84 1.22 7.25 -7.05
C VAL A 84 1.32 8.56 -6.27
N SER A 85 1.97 8.52 -5.12
CA SER A 85 2.29 9.72 -4.33
C SER A 85 3.79 9.94 -4.32
N ARG A 86 4.19 11.22 -4.39
CA ARG A 86 5.58 11.68 -4.20
C ARG A 86 5.76 12.41 -2.87
N GLN A 87 4.83 12.24 -1.97
CA GLN A 87 4.91 12.86 -0.66
C GLN A 87 5.96 12.15 0.18
N SER A 88 6.97 12.90 0.62
CA SER A 88 8.02 12.39 1.51
C SER A 88 7.58 12.50 2.95
N VAL A 89 7.78 11.42 3.71
CA VAL A 89 7.53 11.38 5.15
C VAL A 89 8.49 10.39 5.82
N GLU A 90 8.93 10.70 7.03
CA GLU A 90 9.67 9.75 7.86
C GLU A 90 8.72 9.09 8.86
N ILE A 91 8.70 7.76 8.86
CA ILE A 91 7.91 6.98 9.80
C ILE A 91 8.84 6.49 10.90
N PRO A 92 8.69 6.96 12.15
CA PRO A 92 9.57 6.57 13.24
C PRO A 92 9.62 5.07 13.48
N ALA A 93 10.69 4.59 14.11
CA ALA A 93 10.78 3.21 14.59
C ALA A 93 9.59 2.92 15.53
N PHE A 94 8.90 1.79 15.31
CA PHE A 94 7.69 1.40 16.05
C PHE A 94 6.59 2.46 16.06
N GLY A 95 6.64 3.42 15.13
CA GLY A 95 5.70 4.52 15.03
C GLY A 95 4.75 4.40 13.84
N GLU A 96 3.94 5.43 13.66
CA GLU A 96 3.03 5.54 12.53
C GLU A 96 3.07 6.94 11.90
N ALA A 97 2.63 7.02 10.65
CA ALA A 97 2.38 8.29 9.95
C ALA A 97 1.06 8.23 9.19
N LEU A 98 0.41 9.38 9.07
CA LEU A 98 -0.74 9.57 8.18
C LEU A 98 -0.27 10.23 6.90
N LEU A 99 -0.78 9.73 5.78
CA LEU A 99 -0.45 10.21 4.45
C LEU A 99 -1.71 10.48 3.66
N ASP A 100 -1.86 11.70 3.16
CA ASP A 100 -2.97 12.05 2.27
C ASP A 100 -2.52 11.82 0.83
N VAL A 101 -3.25 10.99 0.10
CA VAL A 101 -2.92 10.59 -1.27
C VAL A 101 -4.16 10.66 -2.16
N GLU A 102 -3.94 10.72 -3.46
CA GLU A 102 -5.01 10.75 -4.46
C GLU A 102 -5.01 9.50 -5.30
N VAL A 103 -6.20 9.00 -5.61
CA VAL A 103 -6.40 7.92 -6.58
C VAL A 103 -7.31 8.35 -7.71
N ALA A 104 -7.04 7.80 -8.88
CA ALA A 104 -7.93 7.89 -10.03
C ALA A 104 -8.67 6.56 -10.21
N SER A 105 -9.96 6.64 -10.44
CA SER A 105 -10.82 5.52 -10.80
C SER A 105 -11.61 5.85 -12.06
N ASN A 106 -12.02 4.84 -12.80
CA ASN A 106 -12.91 5.04 -13.93
C ASN A 106 -14.39 4.86 -13.54
N LEU A 107 -15.29 5.46 -14.33
CA LEU A 107 -16.73 5.41 -14.06
C LEU A 107 -17.27 3.98 -13.98
N LEU A 108 -16.73 3.06 -14.79
CA LEU A 108 -17.19 1.66 -14.81
C LEU A 108 -16.89 0.97 -13.48
N ASN A 109 -15.69 1.19 -12.93
CA ASN A 109 -15.32 0.61 -11.64
C ASN A 109 -16.23 1.13 -10.53
N VAL A 110 -16.51 2.45 -10.50
CA VAL A 110 -17.42 3.07 -9.53
C VAL A 110 -18.85 2.51 -9.66
N MET A 111 -19.37 2.42 -10.89
CA MET A 111 -20.72 1.89 -11.14
C MET A 111 -20.86 0.41 -10.75
N GLN A 112 -19.85 -0.41 -10.99
CA GLN A 112 -19.83 -1.80 -10.56
C GLN A 112 -19.85 -1.94 -9.03
N GLN A 113 -19.12 -1.08 -8.33
CA GLN A 113 -19.11 -1.06 -6.87
C GLN A 113 -20.47 -0.60 -6.30
N LEU A 114 -21.08 0.43 -6.88
CA LEU A 114 -22.42 0.89 -6.49
C LEU A 114 -23.47 -0.20 -6.69
N GLN A 115 -23.45 -0.91 -7.81
CA GLN A 115 -24.37 -2.03 -8.05
C GLN A 115 -24.20 -3.15 -7.02
N ALA A 116 -22.96 -3.46 -6.62
CA ALA A 116 -22.71 -4.45 -5.59
C ALA A 116 -23.27 -4.02 -4.22
N LEU A 117 -23.21 -2.73 -3.89
CA LEU A 117 -23.73 -2.17 -2.64
C LEU A 117 -25.27 -2.18 -2.58
N TYR A 118 -25.96 -1.94 -3.70
CA TYR A 118 -27.43 -1.97 -3.74
C TYR A 118 -28.04 -3.36 -3.51
N GLY A 119 -27.26 -4.43 -3.71
CA GLY A 119 -27.70 -5.82 -3.52
C GLY A 119 -27.41 -6.40 -2.14
N GLU A 120 -26.62 -5.74 -1.31
CA GLU A 120 -26.20 -6.26 -0.01
C GLU A 120 -26.72 -5.43 1.16
N THR A 121 -27.27 -6.11 2.17
CA THR A 121 -27.70 -5.53 3.45
C THR A 121 -26.50 -5.23 4.39
N ARG A 122 -25.29 -5.29 3.88
CA ARG A 122 -24.06 -5.08 4.67
C ARG A 122 -23.68 -3.61 4.71
N ASN A 123 -23.43 -3.12 5.91
CA ASN A 123 -22.95 -1.75 6.15
C ASN A 123 -21.41 -1.67 6.13
N SER A 124 -20.72 -2.66 5.55
CA SER A 124 -19.26 -2.70 5.43
C SER A 124 -18.84 -3.13 4.04
N MET A 125 -17.73 -2.56 3.58
CA MET A 125 -17.04 -2.95 2.35
C MET A 125 -15.68 -3.55 2.70
N ALA A 126 -15.39 -4.75 2.19
CA ALA A 126 -14.06 -5.30 2.23
C ALA A 126 -13.16 -4.53 1.25
N TYR A 127 -11.95 -4.17 1.69
CA TYR A 127 -10.96 -3.59 0.81
C TYR A 127 -9.61 -4.31 0.94
N ARG A 128 -8.85 -4.29 -0.13
CA ARG A 128 -7.45 -4.68 -0.15
C ARG A 128 -6.61 -3.56 -0.72
N LEU A 129 -5.55 -3.22 -0.02
CA LEU A 129 -4.61 -2.18 -0.38
C LEU A 129 -3.24 -2.81 -0.59
N THR A 130 -2.76 -2.77 -1.82
CA THR A 130 -1.46 -3.32 -2.22
C THR A 130 -0.57 -2.23 -2.76
N GLY A 131 0.75 -2.40 -2.66
CA GLY A 131 1.66 -1.42 -3.21
C GLY A 131 3.11 -1.57 -2.78
N LYS A 132 3.87 -0.49 -3.02
CA LYS A 132 5.29 -0.40 -2.68
C LYS A 132 5.62 0.98 -2.14
N ILE A 133 6.35 1.02 -1.05
CA ILE A 133 6.96 2.23 -0.47
C ILE A 133 8.36 2.38 -1.05
N ARG A 134 8.65 3.51 -1.71
CA ARG A 134 10.00 3.87 -2.14
C ARG A 134 10.73 4.55 -0.99
N LEU A 135 11.98 4.15 -0.77
CA LEU A 135 12.84 4.71 0.26
C LEU A 135 13.70 5.85 -0.29
N ALA A 136 13.87 6.93 0.48
CA ALA A 136 14.63 8.10 0.08
C ALA A 136 16.14 7.83 -0.08
N ASN A 137 16.67 6.87 0.66
CA ASN A 137 18.11 6.59 0.74
C ASN A 137 18.51 5.22 0.17
N SER A 138 17.62 4.56 -0.57
CA SER A 138 17.85 3.22 -1.09
C SER A 138 17.09 2.99 -2.40
N PRO A 139 17.69 2.31 -3.38
CA PRO A 139 16.97 1.88 -4.58
C PRO A 139 15.93 0.78 -4.28
N ALA A 140 15.95 0.22 -3.07
CA ALA A 140 15.00 -0.79 -2.64
C ALA A 140 13.62 -0.15 -2.36
N SER A 141 12.59 -0.97 -2.48
CA SER A 141 11.24 -0.63 -2.09
C SER A 141 10.67 -1.67 -1.15
N LEU A 142 9.82 -1.24 -0.22
CA LEU A 142 9.13 -2.12 0.73
C LEU A 142 7.73 -2.40 0.20
N PRO A 143 7.41 -3.66 -0.15
CA PRO A 143 6.06 -4.04 -0.54
C PRO A 143 5.15 -4.05 0.68
N PHE A 144 3.87 -3.76 0.45
CA PHE A 144 2.81 -3.95 1.43
C PHE A 144 1.57 -4.56 0.78
N ASP A 145 0.83 -5.32 1.58
CA ASP A 145 -0.44 -5.96 1.22
C ASP A 145 -1.27 -6.00 2.50
N TYR A 146 -2.40 -5.32 2.51
CA TYR A 146 -3.26 -5.21 3.66
C TYR A 146 -4.73 -5.31 3.24
N SER A 147 -5.49 -6.12 3.96
CA SER A 147 -6.94 -6.23 3.80
C SER A 147 -7.65 -5.76 5.06
N GLY A 148 -8.76 -5.07 4.89
CA GLY A 148 -9.56 -4.54 5.97
C GLY A 148 -11.02 -4.35 5.56
N GLU A 149 -11.81 -3.80 6.47
CA GLU A 149 -13.20 -3.45 6.23
C GLU A 149 -13.42 -1.97 6.52
N LEU A 150 -14.13 -1.30 5.63
CA LEU A 150 -14.66 0.05 5.82
C LEU A 150 -16.12 -0.06 6.19
N THR A 151 -16.49 0.44 7.37
CA THR A 151 -17.89 0.58 7.75
C THR A 151 -18.38 1.92 7.26
N TYR A 152 -19.45 1.95 6.46
CA TYR A 152 -20.12 3.17 6.08
C TYR A 152 -21.48 3.23 6.78
N LEU A 153 -21.76 4.38 7.40
CA LEU A 153 -23.10 4.67 7.91
C LEU A 153 -23.90 5.23 6.74
N PRO A 154 -25.01 4.59 6.32
CA PRO A 154 -25.89 5.20 5.33
C PRO A 154 -26.38 6.55 5.87
N ALA A 155 -26.37 7.57 5.01
CA ALA A 155 -26.73 8.96 5.34
C ALA A 155 -28.17 9.15 5.92
N ALA A 156 -28.92 8.08 6.09
CA ALA A 156 -30.31 8.10 6.58
C ALA A 156 -30.45 8.17 8.11
N GLN A 157 -29.36 8.22 8.88
CA GLN A 157 -29.43 8.27 10.36
C GLN A 157 -28.95 9.57 11.00
N SER A 158 -28.76 10.63 10.25
CA SER A 158 -28.76 11.97 10.84
C SER A 158 -30.20 12.40 11.08
N ALA A 159 -30.85 11.87 12.11
CA ALA A 159 -32.10 12.42 12.60
C ALA A 159 -31.87 13.86 12.98
N PRO A 160 -32.74 14.81 12.58
CA PRO A 160 -32.64 16.18 13.04
C PRO A 160 -32.81 16.17 14.58
N VAL A 161 -31.82 16.74 15.27
CA VAL A 161 -31.96 17.09 16.67
C VAL A 161 -33.15 18.02 16.75
N ALA A 162 -34.26 17.54 17.32
CA ALA A 162 -35.43 18.38 17.63
C ALA A 162 -34.95 19.47 18.59
N ALA A 163 -35.02 20.72 18.15
CA ALA A 163 -34.87 21.87 19.00
C ALA A 163 -36.15 21.98 19.85
N GLU A 164 -36.01 21.79 21.16
CA GLU A 164 -36.93 22.32 22.17
C GLU A 164 -36.41 23.65 22.66
#